data_e141d1c5b8e57c280f198734fc3ad7e7
#
_entry.id   e141d1c5b8e57c280f198734fc3ad7e7
#
_cell.length_a   1.000
_cell.length_b   1.000
_cell.length_c   1.000
_cell.angle_alpha   90.00
_cell.angle_beta   90.00
_cell.angle_gamma   90.00
#
_symmetry.space_group_name_H-M   'P 1'
#
loop_
_entity.id
_entity.type
_entity.pdbx_description
1 polymer ?
#
loop_
_entity_poly.entity_id
_entity_poly.type
_entity_poly.pdbx_seq_one_letter_code
_entity_poly.pdbx_strand_id
1 'polypeptide(L)'
;MKKLDKYIVVENESIRNSIKKMDIEHVNFLAVVNSKKKIIGVFTMGDFRRYVLKGLDINENISRIINKKFKFLEEGFSTVQAIGIFNRDGSINDLPVICKNGKLIDVVYRNEYVKDLKKSLGNNKLKNIPVVIMAGGKGKRMDPFTRILPKSLIPIGNEPIIKIIMDKFKNFGFSKFQISINDKGQMI
;
A
#
# COMPACT_ATOMS: atom_id res chain seq x y z
N MET A 1 5.44 -21.04 5.35
CA MET A 1 6.52 -20.25 4.69
C MET A 1 5.91 -19.49 3.51
N LYS A 2 6.10 -18.17 3.44
CA LYS A 2 5.70 -17.38 2.27
C LYS A 2 6.54 -17.86 1.08
N LYS A 3 5.89 -18.11 -0.07
CA LYS A 3 6.59 -18.54 -1.29
C LYS A 3 7.34 -17.33 -1.86
N LEU A 4 8.62 -17.16 -1.52
CA LEU A 4 9.42 -15.98 -1.85
C LEU A 4 9.72 -15.86 -3.34
N ASP A 5 9.73 -16.97 -4.07
CA ASP A 5 10.02 -16.99 -5.51
C ASP A 5 9.11 -16.08 -6.33
N LYS A 6 7.89 -15.83 -5.86
CA LYS A 6 6.96 -14.91 -6.51
C LYS A 6 7.45 -13.45 -6.52
N TYR A 7 8.33 -13.06 -5.58
CA TYR A 7 8.90 -11.71 -5.48
C TYR A 7 10.25 -11.58 -6.18
N ILE A 8 10.86 -12.65 -6.65
CA ILE A 8 12.23 -12.64 -7.16
C ILE A 8 12.22 -12.69 -8.69
N VAL A 9 13.04 -11.85 -9.30
CA VAL A 9 13.33 -11.86 -10.73
C VAL A 9 14.82 -11.63 -10.95
N VAL A 10 15.39 -12.27 -11.99
CA VAL A 10 16.79 -12.10 -12.32
C VAL A 10 17.04 -10.81 -13.11
N GLU A 11 18.23 -10.23 -13.00
CA GLU A 11 18.58 -8.92 -13.57
C GLU A 11 18.50 -8.83 -15.10
N ASN A 12 18.62 -9.96 -15.78
CA ASN A 12 18.54 -10.06 -17.25
C ASN A 12 17.13 -10.43 -17.76
N GLU A 13 16.13 -10.53 -16.88
CA GLU A 13 14.75 -10.73 -17.31
C GLU A 13 14.21 -9.47 -18.01
N SER A 14 13.29 -9.67 -18.98
CA SER A 14 12.66 -8.55 -19.65
C SER A 14 11.67 -7.81 -18.75
N ILE A 15 11.51 -6.51 -18.97
CA ILE A 15 10.51 -5.70 -18.28
C ILE A 15 9.10 -6.27 -18.51
N ARG A 16 8.80 -6.70 -19.75
CA ARG A 16 7.51 -7.32 -20.11
C ARG A 16 7.19 -8.55 -19.25
N ASN A 17 8.14 -9.49 -19.13
CA ASN A 17 7.94 -10.72 -18.36
C ASN A 17 7.87 -10.43 -16.87
N SER A 18 8.62 -9.44 -16.39
CA SER A 18 8.57 -8.99 -15.01
C SER A 18 7.19 -8.43 -14.62
N ILE A 19 6.57 -7.64 -15.52
CA ILE A 19 5.22 -7.11 -15.30
C ILE A 19 4.20 -8.26 -15.33
N LYS A 20 4.30 -9.19 -16.30
CA LYS A 20 3.43 -10.36 -16.34
C LYS A 20 3.53 -11.17 -15.05
N LYS A 21 4.74 -11.33 -14.50
CA LYS A 21 4.94 -12.00 -13.21
C LYS A 21 4.26 -11.26 -12.08
N MET A 22 4.37 -9.93 -12.00
CA MET A 22 3.69 -9.13 -10.97
C MET A 22 2.17 -9.31 -11.02
N ASP A 23 1.61 -9.35 -12.20
CA ASP A 23 0.16 -9.52 -12.43
C ASP A 23 -0.30 -10.93 -12.02
N ILE A 24 0.35 -11.97 -12.52
CA ILE A 24 0.02 -13.38 -12.21
C ILE A 24 0.16 -13.69 -10.71
N GLU A 25 1.24 -13.24 -10.10
CA GLU A 25 1.54 -13.51 -8.69
C GLU A 25 0.86 -12.53 -7.71
N HIS A 26 0.14 -11.53 -8.23
CA HIS A 26 -0.53 -10.47 -7.46
C HIS A 26 0.42 -9.80 -6.44
N VAL A 27 1.61 -9.40 -6.91
CA VAL A 27 2.62 -8.72 -6.09
C VAL A 27 2.81 -7.26 -6.52
N ASN A 28 3.12 -6.38 -5.55
CA ASN A 28 3.27 -4.94 -5.80
C ASN A 28 4.70 -4.54 -6.17
N PHE A 29 5.67 -5.42 -5.92
CA PHE A 29 7.06 -5.21 -6.29
C PHE A 29 7.75 -6.53 -6.62
N LEU A 30 8.91 -6.43 -7.31
CA LEU A 30 9.84 -7.52 -7.51
C LEU A 30 11.21 -7.14 -6.95
N ALA A 31 11.83 -8.07 -6.23
CA ALA A 31 13.23 -7.99 -5.85
C ALA A 31 14.07 -8.51 -7.02
N VAL A 32 14.85 -7.63 -7.62
CA VAL A 32 15.74 -7.98 -8.75
C VAL A 32 17.06 -8.48 -8.18
N VAL A 33 17.44 -9.69 -8.58
CA VAL A 33 18.64 -10.35 -8.07
C VAL A 33 19.68 -10.61 -9.16
N ASN A 34 20.95 -10.59 -8.77
CA ASN A 34 22.06 -10.99 -9.62
C ASN A 34 22.26 -12.52 -9.64
N SER A 35 23.25 -12.99 -10.39
CA SER A 35 23.63 -14.42 -10.49
C SER A 35 23.94 -15.09 -9.15
N LYS A 36 24.37 -14.33 -8.14
CA LYS A 36 24.64 -14.81 -6.76
C LYS A 36 23.39 -14.77 -5.86
N LYS A 37 22.20 -14.52 -6.45
CA LYS A 37 20.92 -14.35 -5.73
C LYS A 37 20.90 -13.22 -4.70
N LYS A 38 21.78 -12.21 -4.84
CA LYS A 38 21.74 -10.98 -4.03
C LYS A 38 20.83 -9.96 -4.67
N ILE A 39 20.05 -9.26 -3.86
CA ILE A 39 19.19 -8.16 -4.33
C ILE A 39 20.09 -7.00 -4.78
N ILE A 40 19.87 -6.54 -6.01
CA ILE A 40 20.55 -5.39 -6.61
C ILE A 40 19.64 -4.18 -6.76
N GLY A 41 18.35 -4.36 -6.55
CA GLY A 41 17.33 -3.33 -6.61
C GLY A 41 15.93 -3.91 -6.51
N VAL A 42 14.94 -3.03 -6.49
CA VAL A 42 13.53 -3.40 -6.57
C VAL A 42 12.87 -2.75 -7.77
N PHE A 43 11.83 -3.37 -8.26
CA PHE A 43 11.02 -2.88 -9.36
C PHE A 43 9.55 -2.84 -8.94
N THR A 44 8.88 -1.72 -9.21
CA THR A 44 7.47 -1.48 -8.89
C THR A 44 6.72 -0.98 -10.12
N MET A 45 5.37 -1.01 -10.08
CA MET A 45 4.54 -0.39 -11.12
C MET A 45 4.76 1.12 -11.24
N GLY A 46 5.24 1.78 -10.18
CA GLY A 46 5.64 3.19 -10.23
C GLY A 46 6.90 3.40 -11.08
N ASP A 47 7.88 2.49 -10.98
CA ASP A 47 9.08 2.53 -11.80
C ASP A 47 8.73 2.27 -13.27
N PHE A 48 7.85 1.30 -13.53
CA PHE A 48 7.35 1.01 -14.88
C PHE A 48 6.69 2.22 -15.53
N ARG A 49 5.76 2.88 -14.84
CA ARG A 49 5.08 4.07 -15.39
C ARG A 49 6.06 5.18 -15.76
N ARG A 50 7.06 5.45 -14.89
CA ARG A 50 8.09 6.45 -15.17
C ARG A 50 8.95 6.08 -16.38
N TYR A 51 9.17 4.80 -16.60
CA TYR A 51 9.95 4.28 -17.72
C TYR A 51 9.19 4.42 -19.05
N VAL A 52 7.93 4.00 -19.08
CA VAL A 52 7.07 4.11 -20.28
C VAL A 52 6.90 5.56 -20.73
N LEU A 53 6.73 6.48 -19.77
CA LEU A 53 6.62 7.92 -20.08
C LEU A 53 7.89 8.50 -20.74
N LYS A 54 9.03 7.81 -20.65
CA LYS A 54 10.27 8.15 -21.34
C LYS A 54 10.39 7.53 -22.72
N GLY A 55 9.38 6.79 -23.19
CA GLY A 55 9.36 6.16 -24.51
C GLY A 55 10.30 4.97 -24.67
N LEU A 56 10.65 4.28 -23.60
CA LEU A 56 11.63 3.20 -23.61
C LEU A 56 10.97 1.82 -23.89
N ASP A 57 11.75 0.88 -24.47
CA ASP A 57 11.23 -0.42 -24.89
C ASP A 57 11.04 -1.39 -23.71
N ILE A 58 9.85 -1.97 -23.63
CA ILE A 58 9.48 -2.95 -22.59
C ILE A 58 10.16 -4.33 -22.76
N ASN A 59 10.81 -4.57 -23.90
CA ASN A 59 11.58 -5.81 -24.15
C ASN A 59 13.01 -5.71 -23.58
N GLU A 60 13.43 -4.53 -23.11
CA GLU A 60 14.73 -4.39 -22.45
C GLU A 60 14.79 -5.09 -21.10
N ASN A 61 16.03 -5.28 -20.61
CA ASN A 61 16.29 -5.91 -19.31
C ASN A 61 15.80 -5.04 -18.16
N ILE A 62 15.20 -5.68 -17.15
CA ILE A 62 14.66 -5.01 -15.96
C ILE A 62 15.75 -4.25 -15.19
N SER A 63 17.00 -4.68 -15.24
CA SER A 63 18.14 -4.03 -14.59
C SER A 63 18.31 -2.54 -14.95
N ARG A 64 17.77 -2.11 -16.10
CA ARG A 64 17.83 -0.70 -16.55
C ARG A 64 16.90 0.25 -15.80
N ILE A 65 15.86 -0.28 -15.15
CA ILE A 65 14.79 0.53 -14.56
C ILE A 65 14.59 0.29 -13.06
N ILE A 66 15.42 -0.56 -12.45
CA ILE A 66 15.31 -0.87 -11.03
C ILE A 66 15.65 0.35 -10.15
N ASN A 67 14.94 0.44 -9.04
CA ASN A 67 15.28 1.35 -7.95
C ASN A 67 16.39 0.72 -7.10
N LYS A 68 17.62 1.26 -7.19
CA LYS A 68 18.77 0.81 -6.38
C LYS A 68 18.78 1.41 -4.98
N LYS A 69 18.02 2.50 -4.74
CA LYS A 69 17.91 3.18 -3.44
C LYS A 69 16.60 2.81 -2.74
N PHE A 70 16.28 1.53 -2.69
CA PHE A 70 15.06 1.03 -2.08
C PHE A 70 15.19 0.92 -0.56
N LYS A 71 14.04 0.95 0.14
CA LYS A 71 13.99 0.69 1.59
C LYS A 71 13.82 -0.80 1.83
N PHE A 72 14.50 -1.30 2.85
CA PHE A 72 14.45 -2.71 3.26
C PHE A 72 14.58 -2.82 4.78
N LEU A 73 14.33 -4.01 5.29
CA LEU A 73 14.58 -4.40 6.67
C LEU A 73 15.69 -5.45 6.68
N GLU A 74 16.53 -5.41 7.71
CA GLU A 74 17.52 -6.43 7.95
C GLU A 74 16.94 -7.60 8.74
N GLU A 75 17.49 -8.78 8.59
CA GLU A 75 17.15 -9.95 9.40
C GLU A 75 17.23 -9.62 10.90
N GLY A 76 16.20 -9.97 11.66
CA GLY A 76 16.10 -9.64 13.08
C GLY A 76 15.59 -8.22 13.38
N PHE A 77 15.05 -7.51 12.39
CA PHE A 77 14.46 -6.20 12.59
C PHE A 77 13.37 -6.21 13.68
N SER A 78 13.18 -5.07 14.34
CA SER A 78 12.10 -4.87 15.30
C SER A 78 10.83 -4.33 14.61
N THR A 79 9.67 -4.59 15.21
CA THR A 79 8.38 -4.00 14.79
C THR A 79 8.46 -2.47 14.67
N VAL A 80 9.19 -1.81 15.58
CA VAL A 80 9.36 -0.35 15.57
C VAL A 80 10.10 0.13 14.33
N GLN A 81 11.11 -0.61 13.87
CA GLN A 81 11.83 -0.28 12.64
C GLN A 81 10.95 -0.37 11.41
N ALA A 82 10.14 -1.44 11.28
CA ALA A 82 9.20 -1.62 10.18
C ALA A 82 8.16 -0.49 10.14
N ILE A 83 7.54 -0.20 11.30
CA ILE A 83 6.58 0.90 11.46
C ILE A 83 7.22 2.26 11.12
N GLY A 84 8.46 2.49 11.56
CA GLY A 84 9.20 3.72 11.29
C GLY A 84 9.39 3.99 9.79
N ILE A 85 9.69 2.94 9.00
CA ILE A 85 9.83 3.06 7.54
C ILE A 85 8.47 3.34 6.90
N PHE A 86 7.43 2.56 7.26
CA PHE A 86 6.09 2.73 6.72
C PHE A 86 5.47 4.10 7.01
N ASN A 87 5.76 4.68 8.18
CA ASN A 87 5.22 6.00 8.56
C ASN A 87 5.94 7.15 7.85
N ARG A 88 7.24 7.01 7.54
CA ARG A 88 8.00 8.03 6.82
C ARG A 88 7.64 8.11 5.34
N ASP A 89 7.24 6.99 4.75
CA ASP A 89 6.88 6.93 3.33
C ASP A 89 5.56 6.17 3.15
N GLY A 90 4.49 6.94 2.97
CA GLY A 90 3.14 6.41 2.78
C GLY A 90 2.94 5.61 1.50
N SER A 91 3.85 5.73 0.53
CA SER A 91 3.77 4.99 -0.75
C SER A 91 4.27 3.55 -0.64
N ILE A 92 5.05 3.21 0.39
CA ILE A 92 5.58 1.87 0.61
C ILE A 92 4.51 1.01 1.30
N ASN A 93 4.06 -0.04 0.66
CA ASN A 93 3.13 -1.03 1.22
C ASN A 93 3.82 -2.33 1.63
N ASP A 94 4.91 -2.67 0.96
CA ASP A 94 5.64 -3.92 1.12
C ASP A 94 7.13 -3.60 1.29
N LEU A 95 7.79 -4.24 2.25
CA LEU A 95 9.23 -4.09 2.51
C LEU A 95 9.92 -5.44 2.38
N PRO A 96 10.96 -5.55 1.55
CA PRO A 96 11.82 -6.73 1.53
C PRO A 96 12.62 -6.83 2.82
N VAL A 97 12.75 -8.04 3.36
CA VAL A 97 13.67 -8.37 4.46
C VAL A 97 14.89 -9.06 3.88
N ILE A 98 16.06 -8.55 4.20
CA ILE A 98 17.32 -8.98 3.61
C ILE A 98 18.25 -9.54 4.70
N CYS A 99 18.82 -10.73 4.46
CA CYS A 99 19.84 -11.26 5.36
C CYS A 99 21.21 -10.58 5.12
N LYS A 100 22.15 -10.79 6.04
CA LYS A 100 23.52 -10.25 5.95
C LYS A 100 24.23 -10.54 4.62
N ASN A 101 23.88 -11.62 3.94
CA ASN A 101 24.43 -11.99 2.64
C ASN A 101 23.73 -11.29 1.45
N GLY A 102 22.80 -10.39 1.70
CA GLY A 102 22.08 -9.62 0.69
C GLY A 102 20.98 -10.39 -0.05
N LYS A 103 20.53 -11.53 0.48
CA LYS A 103 19.43 -12.31 -0.10
C LYS A 103 18.09 -11.94 0.52
N LEU A 104 17.02 -12.00 -0.27
CA LEU A 104 15.64 -11.87 0.20
C LEU A 104 15.29 -13.09 1.07
N ILE A 105 14.84 -12.84 2.30
CA ILE A 105 14.43 -13.89 3.25
C ILE A 105 12.96 -13.79 3.67
N ASP A 106 12.36 -12.61 3.56
CA ASP A 106 10.92 -12.40 3.83
C ASP A 106 10.44 -11.11 3.15
N VAL A 107 9.12 -10.92 3.17
CA VAL A 107 8.46 -9.68 2.76
C VAL A 107 7.46 -9.30 3.83
N VAL A 108 7.57 -8.07 4.31
CA VAL A 108 6.75 -7.48 5.37
C VAL A 108 5.72 -6.54 4.76
N TYR A 109 4.46 -6.72 5.14
CA TYR A 109 3.36 -5.92 4.63
C TYR A 109 2.92 -4.85 5.64
N ARG A 110 2.68 -3.64 5.16
CA ARG A 110 2.16 -2.54 6.00
C ARG A 110 0.95 -2.97 6.84
N ASN A 111 0.02 -3.70 6.25
CA ASN A 111 -1.22 -4.12 6.91
C ASN A 111 -1.00 -5.05 8.10
N GLU A 112 0.07 -5.81 8.14
CA GLU A 112 0.41 -6.69 9.26
C GLU A 112 0.83 -5.85 10.48
N TYR A 113 1.59 -4.79 10.26
CA TYR A 113 2.13 -3.93 11.33
C TYR A 113 1.15 -2.86 11.81
N VAL A 114 0.21 -2.44 10.98
CA VAL A 114 -0.90 -1.58 11.40
C VAL A 114 -1.78 -2.29 12.43
N LYS A 115 -1.90 -3.62 12.38
CA LYS A 115 -2.62 -4.41 13.41
C LYS A 115 -1.87 -4.41 14.76
N ASP A 116 -0.55 -4.45 14.75
CA ASP A 116 0.26 -4.43 15.96
C ASP A 116 0.33 -3.04 16.62
N LEU A 117 0.25 -1.97 15.83
CA LEU A 117 0.01 -0.63 16.36
C LEU A 117 -1.28 -0.54 17.18
N LYS A 118 -2.32 -1.29 16.82
CA LYS A 118 -3.57 -1.37 17.60
C LYS A 118 -3.34 -1.92 19.02
N LYS A 119 -2.46 -2.89 19.17
CA LYS A 119 -2.11 -3.49 20.48
C LYS A 119 -1.22 -2.58 21.30
N SER A 120 -0.27 -1.87 20.68
CA SER A 120 0.73 -1.06 21.39
C SER A 120 0.22 0.33 21.81
N LEU A 121 -0.77 0.90 21.10
CA LEU A 121 -1.35 2.21 21.44
C LEU A 121 -2.41 2.16 22.53
N GLY A 122 -2.65 1.03 23.18
CA GLY A 122 -3.61 0.85 24.26
C GLY A 122 -4.96 1.52 23.95
N ASN A 123 -6.03 0.76 23.92
CA ASN A 123 -7.39 1.18 23.49
C ASN A 123 -7.91 2.50 24.08
N ASN A 124 -7.29 3.05 25.12
CA ASN A 124 -7.79 4.26 25.82
C ASN A 124 -7.29 5.60 25.22
N LYS A 125 -6.12 5.64 24.56
CA LYS A 125 -5.60 6.92 24.03
C LYS A 125 -6.32 7.38 22.77
N LEU A 126 -6.79 6.47 21.92
CA LEU A 126 -7.46 6.81 20.66
C LEU A 126 -8.94 7.16 20.84
N LYS A 127 -9.59 6.69 21.91
CA LYS A 127 -11.01 6.97 22.17
C LYS A 127 -11.35 8.47 22.27
N ASN A 128 -10.39 9.27 22.71
CA ASN A 128 -10.60 10.72 22.91
C ASN A 128 -10.21 11.57 21.70
N ILE A 129 -9.57 10.99 20.68
CA ILE A 129 -9.20 11.71 19.47
C ILE A 129 -10.38 11.71 18.50
N PRO A 130 -10.91 12.88 18.10
CA PRO A 130 -12.00 12.95 17.14
C PRO A 130 -11.48 12.66 15.72
N VAL A 131 -12.22 11.84 14.99
CA VAL A 131 -12.02 11.59 13.55
C VAL A 131 -12.96 12.52 12.79
N VAL A 132 -12.42 13.44 12.01
CA VAL A 132 -13.22 14.33 11.16
C VAL A 132 -13.36 13.71 9.77
N ILE A 133 -14.60 13.42 9.37
CA ILE A 133 -14.93 12.89 8.03
C ILE A 133 -15.50 14.03 7.21
N MET A 134 -14.80 14.39 6.13
CA MET A 134 -15.27 15.41 5.19
C MET A 134 -16.26 14.80 4.19
N ALA A 135 -17.56 15.05 4.40
CA ALA A 135 -18.63 14.50 3.57
C ALA A 135 -19.38 15.56 2.73
N GLY A 136 -18.87 16.83 2.70
CA GLY A 136 -19.53 17.98 2.06
C GLY A 136 -19.30 18.12 0.55
N GLY A 137 -18.67 17.17 -0.13
CA GLY A 137 -18.37 17.29 -1.57
C GLY A 137 -19.58 17.00 -2.48
N LYS A 138 -19.76 17.79 -3.53
CA LYS A 138 -20.88 17.65 -4.51
C LYS A 138 -20.88 16.35 -5.33
N GLY A 139 -19.80 15.58 -5.34
CA GLY A 139 -19.71 14.27 -5.99
C GLY A 139 -19.90 14.24 -7.51
N LYS A 140 -19.66 15.33 -8.23
CA LYS A 140 -19.93 15.49 -9.69
C LYS A 140 -19.45 14.32 -10.57
N ARG A 141 -18.37 13.65 -10.21
CA ARG A 141 -17.83 12.49 -10.96
C ARG A 141 -18.67 11.22 -10.84
N MET A 142 -19.66 11.20 -9.96
CA MET A 142 -20.56 10.06 -9.73
C MET A 142 -22.00 10.40 -10.12
N ASP A 143 -22.20 11.42 -10.96
CA ASP A 143 -23.48 11.73 -11.57
C ASP A 143 -23.94 10.54 -12.47
N PRO A 144 -25.21 10.11 -12.45
CA PRO A 144 -26.38 10.78 -11.85
C PRO A 144 -26.67 10.41 -10.38
N PHE A 145 -25.98 9.44 -9.77
CA PHE A 145 -26.27 8.96 -8.42
C PHE A 145 -26.24 10.07 -7.37
N THR A 146 -25.30 11.00 -7.49
CA THR A 146 -25.13 12.12 -6.57
C THR A 146 -26.15 13.24 -6.73
N ARG A 147 -27.05 13.14 -7.73
CA ARG A 147 -28.23 14.03 -7.82
C ARG A 147 -29.24 13.71 -6.73
N ILE A 148 -29.34 12.45 -6.33
CA ILE A 148 -30.31 11.96 -5.35
C ILE A 148 -29.67 11.83 -3.97
N LEU A 149 -28.52 11.12 -3.88
CA LEU A 149 -27.86 10.81 -2.62
C LEU A 149 -26.52 11.54 -2.48
N PRO A 150 -26.16 12.00 -1.26
CA PRO A 150 -24.79 12.42 -0.97
C PRO A 150 -23.81 11.30 -1.30
N LYS A 151 -22.62 11.65 -1.82
CA LYS A 151 -21.56 10.66 -2.15
C LYS A 151 -21.25 9.73 -0.98
N SER A 152 -21.29 10.25 0.24
CA SER A 152 -21.02 9.50 1.48
C SER A 152 -22.04 8.41 1.78
N LEU A 153 -23.25 8.53 1.26
CA LEU A 153 -24.33 7.56 1.43
C LEU A 153 -24.45 6.56 0.26
N ILE A 154 -23.68 6.72 -0.81
CA ILE A 154 -23.67 5.75 -1.89
C ILE A 154 -23.20 4.39 -1.34
N PRO A 155 -23.98 3.31 -1.56
CA PRO A 155 -23.63 2.00 -1.03
C PRO A 155 -22.47 1.36 -1.81
N ILE A 156 -21.59 0.68 -1.08
CA ILE A 156 -20.63 -0.29 -1.63
C ILE A 156 -21.05 -1.65 -1.05
N GLY A 157 -21.55 -2.53 -1.90
CA GLY A 157 -22.27 -3.70 -1.41
C GLY A 157 -23.53 -3.28 -0.65
N ASN A 158 -23.68 -3.71 0.60
CA ASN A 158 -24.87 -3.44 1.42
C ASN A 158 -24.70 -2.26 2.39
N GLU A 159 -23.58 -1.53 2.34
CA GLU A 159 -23.26 -0.52 3.35
C GLU A 159 -22.85 0.82 2.73
N PRO A 160 -23.32 1.96 3.29
CA PRO A 160 -22.88 3.28 2.85
C PRO A 160 -21.37 3.48 3.02
N ILE A 161 -20.76 4.20 2.08
CA ILE A 161 -19.30 4.51 2.13
C ILE A 161 -18.89 5.10 3.49
N ILE A 162 -19.68 6.01 4.03
CA ILE A 162 -19.37 6.67 5.32
C ILE A 162 -19.33 5.66 6.47
N LYS A 163 -20.25 4.68 6.49
CA LYS A 163 -20.27 3.63 7.50
C LYS A 163 -19.03 2.75 7.39
N ILE A 164 -18.66 2.33 6.19
CA ILE A 164 -17.44 1.53 5.93
C ILE A 164 -16.19 2.27 6.44
N ILE A 165 -16.11 3.59 6.22
CA ILE A 165 -15.01 4.42 6.70
C ILE A 165 -15.02 4.46 8.23
N MET A 166 -16.16 4.76 8.85
CA MET A 166 -16.28 4.82 10.32
C MET A 166 -15.91 3.49 10.98
N ASP A 167 -16.37 2.37 10.43
CA ASP A 167 -16.10 1.04 10.99
C ASP A 167 -14.60 0.68 10.87
N LYS A 168 -13.92 1.12 9.82
CA LYS A 168 -12.46 1.02 9.74
C LYS A 168 -11.78 1.75 10.91
N PHE A 169 -12.18 2.99 11.20
CA PHE A 169 -11.62 3.75 12.33
C PHE A 169 -12.01 3.15 13.68
N LYS A 170 -13.27 2.71 13.85
CA LYS A 170 -13.70 1.99 15.07
C LYS A 170 -12.84 0.75 15.33
N ASN A 171 -12.51 0.02 14.29
CA ASN A 171 -11.59 -1.10 14.37
C ASN A 171 -10.18 -0.72 14.88
N PHE A 172 -9.78 0.56 14.81
CA PHE A 172 -8.55 1.09 15.40
C PHE A 172 -8.74 1.63 16.83
N GLY A 173 -9.96 1.59 17.37
CA GLY A 173 -10.28 2.06 18.72
C GLY A 173 -10.73 3.51 18.79
N PHE A 174 -10.95 4.19 17.66
CA PHE A 174 -11.58 5.51 17.65
C PHE A 174 -13.08 5.39 17.96
N SER A 175 -13.61 6.30 18.77
CA SER A 175 -15.02 6.30 19.15
C SER A 175 -15.71 7.65 18.90
N LYS A 176 -14.94 8.71 18.68
CA LYS A 176 -15.49 10.06 18.44
C LYS A 176 -15.39 10.39 16.96
N PHE A 177 -16.52 10.67 16.33
CA PHE A 177 -16.61 11.04 14.93
C PHE A 177 -17.29 12.39 14.78
N GLN A 178 -16.73 13.24 13.94
CA GLN A 178 -17.32 14.49 13.49
C GLN A 178 -17.44 14.42 11.97
N ILE A 179 -18.62 14.75 11.45
CA ILE A 179 -18.88 14.71 10.01
C ILE A 179 -19.06 16.14 9.53
N SER A 180 -18.15 16.59 8.67
CA SER A 180 -18.30 17.88 8.00
C SER A 180 -19.21 17.71 6.80
N ILE A 181 -20.38 18.33 6.85
CA ILE A 181 -21.42 18.27 5.82
C ILE A 181 -21.59 19.64 5.15
N ASN A 182 -22.07 19.63 3.92
CA ASN A 182 -22.45 20.84 3.19
C ASN A 182 -23.77 20.58 2.44
N ASP A 183 -23.71 20.37 1.13
CA ASP A 183 -24.88 20.09 0.31
C ASP A 183 -25.52 18.75 0.71
N LYS A 184 -26.86 18.75 0.87
CA LYS A 184 -27.64 17.55 1.29
C LYS A 184 -27.22 16.94 2.64
N GLY A 185 -26.59 17.71 3.51
CA GLY A 185 -26.13 17.25 4.82
C GLY A 185 -27.23 16.69 5.72
N GLN A 186 -28.48 17.13 5.54
CA GLN A 186 -29.64 16.63 6.30
C GLN A 186 -29.93 15.12 6.07
N MET A 187 -29.32 14.52 5.03
CA MET A 187 -29.50 13.10 4.71
C MET A 187 -28.42 12.22 5.38
N ILE A 188 -27.37 12.79 5.95
CA ILE A 188 -26.24 12.09 6.58
C ILE A 188 -26.42 12.04 8.10
#